data_11a4aec88d19691bc6a319a16fd284ca
#
_entry.id   11a4aec88d19691bc6a319a16fd284ca
#
_cell.length_a   1.000
_cell.length_b   1.000
_cell.length_c   1.000
_cell.angle_alpha   90.00
_cell.angle_beta   90.00
_cell.angle_gamma   90.00
#
_symmetry.space_group_name_H-M   'P 1'
#
loop_
_entity.id
_entity.type
_entity.pdbx_description
1 polymer ?
#
loop_
_entity_poly.entity_id
_entity_poly.type
_entity_poly.pdbx_seq_one_letter_code
_entity_poly.pdbx_strand_id
1 'polypeptide(L)'
;MQRLSYRLRLAIHAISALLLVSGARASAQVADPNLRRLESEISRLSTISGGKVGVGIIHLETGRELFVNGVEPFPMASTFKVPIAVELLTRVQSGTVRLDSMITVRPNDLHPGSGTLTALFNDPGVSLSVHNLLELMLLISDNSATDMVLKVAGNGPAVNARLSALGIKGISVDRPTIHLIADAVGVKNLGPESGWSLAAFDSLRRMVTPGQQLAARQAFYQDRRDTATPEGMARLLAKIARGEALGPERTAQLLDIMLRCETGAMRLKGLLPPEVPVRHKTGSLGIGVANDVGIIELPDGAGRVVVAVFVKESTRDVVEQERAISQIARAAYDYFLFNR
;
A
#
# COMPACT_ATOMS: atom_id res chain seq x y z
N MET A 1 66.92 -59.02 -18.71
CA MET A 1 67.18 -59.77 -17.45
C MET A 1 66.51 -59.00 -16.33
N GLN A 2 65.85 -59.75 -15.49
CA GLN A 2 65.19 -59.39 -14.23
C GLN A 2 63.83 -58.81 -14.27
N ARG A 3 62.92 -59.59 -13.76
CA ARG A 3 61.50 -59.40 -13.53
C ARG A 3 61.25 -58.52 -12.31
N LEU A 4 60.34 -57.57 -12.43
CA LEU A 4 59.84 -56.82 -11.30
C LEU A 4 58.40 -57.21 -11.04
N SER A 5 58.17 -57.80 -9.88
CA SER A 5 56.88 -58.24 -9.39
C SER A 5 56.10 -57.04 -8.81
N TYR A 6 54.92 -56.69 -9.38
CA TYR A 6 53.99 -55.78 -8.81
C TYR A 6 53.08 -56.43 -7.77
N ARG A 7 53.21 -56.06 -6.53
CA ARG A 7 52.19 -56.31 -5.52
C ARG A 7 51.23 -55.08 -5.38
N LEU A 8 50.07 -55.27 -5.90
CA LEU A 8 48.96 -54.34 -5.79
C LEU A 8 48.42 -54.37 -4.36
N ARG A 9 48.60 -53.28 -3.60
CA ARG A 9 47.93 -53.10 -2.34
C ARG A 9 46.71 -52.22 -2.62
N LEU A 10 45.51 -52.82 -2.58
CA LEU A 10 44.25 -52.07 -2.52
C LEU A 10 44.14 -51.33 -1.15
N ALA A 11 44.23 -50.05 -1.16
CA ALA A 11 43.81 -49.24 -0.05
C ALA A 11 42.34 -48.81 -0.31
N ILE A 12 41.43 -49.45 0.41
CA ILE A 12 40.02 -49.07 0.40
C ILE A 12 39.90 -47.82 1.29
N HIS A 13 39.76 -46.66 0.66
CA HIS A 13 39.35 -45.45 1.38
C HIS A 13 37.82 -45.38 1.38
N ALA A 14 37.26 -45.73 2.51
CA ALA A 14 35.86 -45.45 2.79
C ALA A 14 35.68 -43.94 2.92
N ILE A 15 35.18 -43.28 1.86
CA ILE A 15 34.70 -41.90 1.90
C ILE A 15 33.31 -41.93 2.52
N SER A 16 33.25 -41.65 3.82
CA SER A 16 31.99 -41.38 4.51
C SER A 16 31.46 -40.01 4.00
N ALA A 17 30.62 -40.06 2.99
CA ALA A 17 29.83 -38.90 2.58
C ALA A 17 28.81 -38.57 3.68
N LEU A 18 29.17 -37.63 4.55
CA LEU A 18 28.26 -37.06 5.52
C LEU A 18 27.29 -36.16 4.73
N LEU A 19 26.17 -36.73 4.30
CA LEU A 19 25.02 -36.00 3.80
C LEU A 19 24.47 -35.18 4.96
N LEU A 20 24.91 -33.92 5.07
CA LEU A 20 24.21 -32.88 5.80
C LEU A 20 22.86 -32.62 5.11
N VAL A 21 21.89 -33.44 5.46
CA VAL A 21 20.48 -33.13 5.20
C VAL A 21 20.17 -31.92 6.07
N SER A 22 20.34 -30.70 5.49
CA SER A 22 19.74 -29.48 6.01
C SER A 22 18.23 -29.62 5.89
N GLY A 23 17.66 -30.35 6.82
CA GLY A 23 16.25 -30.40 7.03
C GLY A 23 15.82 -28.97 7.39
N ALA A 24 15.38 -28.20 6.39
CA ALA A 24 14.51 -27.09 6.64
C ALA A 24 13.31 -27.67 7.42
N ARG A 25 13.38 -27.57 8.74
CA ARG A 25 12.22 -27.73 9.58
C ARG A 25 11.25 -26.61 9.15
N ALA A 26 10.35 -26.95 8.24
CA ALA A 26 9.06 -26.31 8.22
C ALA A 26 8.50 -26.59 9.63
N SER A 27 8.73 -25.67 10.56
CA SER A 27 8.00 -25.64 11.80
C SER A 27 6.55 -25.49 11.35
N ALA A 28 5.79 -26.59 11.44
CA ALA A 28 4.36 -26.50 11.44
C ALA A 28 4.06 -25.51 12.58
N GLN A 29 3.72 -24.29 12.21
CA GLN A 29 3.36 -23.24 13.15
C GLN A 29 2.14 -23.81 13.86
N VAL A 30 2.33 -24.23 15.12
CA VAL A 30 1.22 -24.68 15.95
C VAL A 30 0.22 -23.53 15.89
N ALA A 31 -0.92 -23.78 15.28
CA ALA A 31 -1.89 -22.73 14.99
C ALA A 31 -2.29 -22.09 16.32
N ASP A 32 -1.77 -20.88 16.57
CA ASP A 32 -2.04 -20.13 17.79
C ASP A 32 -3.57 -19.99 17.97
N PRO A 33 -4.18 -20.60 19.00
CA PRO A 33 -5.62 -20.55 19.18
C PRO A 33 -6.15 -19.13 19.34
N ASN A 34 -5.34 -18.23 19.90
CA ASN A 34 -5.71 -16.84 20.10
C ASN A 34 -5.69 -16.08 18.78
N LEU A 35 -4.73 -16.40 17.90
CA LEU A 35 -4.67 -15.82 16.54
C LEU A 35 -5.91 -16.24 15.70
N ARG A 36 -6.36 -17.49 15.86
CA ARG A 36 -7.61 -17.93 15.21
C ARG A 36 -8.85 -17.22 15.75
N ARG A 37 -8.88 -16.91 17.05
CA ARG A 37 -9.96 -16.09 17.63
C ARG A 37 -9.97 -14.68 17.05
N LEU A 38 -8.78 -14.05 16.90
CA LEU A 38 -8.65 -12.77 16.23
C LEU A 38 -9.15 -12.84 14.79
N GLU A 39 -8.78 -13.87 14.04
CA GLU A 39 -9.25 -14.08 12.65
C GLU A 39 -10.79 -14.15 12.58
N SER A 40 -11.40 -14.92 13.48
CA SER A 40 -12.85 -15.05 13.56
C SER A 40 -13.52 -13.71 13.93
N GLU A 41 -12.95 -12.97 14.85
CA GLU A 41 -13.44 -11.64 15.24
C GLU A 41 -13.31 -10.64 14.08
N ILE A 42 -12.17 -10.60 13.38
CA ILE A 42 -11.99 -9.76 12.19
C ILE A 42 -13.02 -10.12 11.11
N SER A 43 -13.27 -11.40 10.88
CA SER A 43 -14.27 -11.86 9.92
C SER A 43 -15.67 -11.36 10.29
N ARG A 44 -16.03 -11.38 11.57
CA ARG A 44 -17.29 -10.83 12.09
C ARG A 44 -17.36 -9.30 11.92
N LEU A 45 -16.30 -8.58 12.29
CA LEU A 45 -16.22 -7.12 12.16
C LEU A 45 -16.29 -6.67 10.70
N SER A 46 -15.76 -7.46 9.78
CA SER A 46 -15.78 -7.18 8.34
C SER A 46 -17.21 -7.04 7.79
N THR A 47 -18.21 -7.71 8.39
CA THR A 47 -19.61 -7.63 7.96
C THR A 47 -20.23 -6.25 8.13
N ILE A 48 -19.67 -5.42 9.03
CA ILE A 48 -20.15 -4.04 9.30
C ILE A 48 -20.08 -3.19 8.04
N SER A 49 -19.05 -3.36 7.25
CA SER A 49 -18.85 -2.57 6.02
C SER A 49 -19.93 -2.80 4.96
N GLY A 50 -20.69 -3.88 5.03
CA GLY A 50 -21.65 -4.28 3.99
C GLY A 50 -21.03 -4.56 2.62
N GLY A 51 -19.72 -4.79 2.59
CA GLY A 51 -18.95 -5.11 1.39
C GLY A 51 -17.98 -6.25 1.66
N LYS A 52 -17.05 -6.44 0.73
CA LYS A 52 -15.94 -7.38 0.89
C LYS A 52 -14.77 -6.67 1.57
N VAL A 53 -14.20 -7.31 2.59
CA VAL A 53 -13.06 -6.78 3.36
C VAL A 53 -11.85 -7.69 3.21
N GLY A 54 -10.70 -7.09 2.98
CA GLY A 54 -9.41 -7.75 2.99
C GLY A 54 -8.53 -7.16 4.10
N VAL A 55 -7.88 -8.02 4.87
CA VAL A 55 -7.05 -7.60 6.01
C VAL A 55 -5.70 -8.29 5.97
N GLY A 56 -4.64 -7.51 6.14
CA GLY A 56 -3.29 -8.00 6.36
C GLY A 56 -2.72 -7.42 7.65
N ILE A 57 -2.29 -8.28 8.55
CA ILE A 57 -1.71 -7.90 9.84
C ILE A 57 -0.37 -8.60 10.01
N ILE A 58 0.67 -7.86 10.43
CA ILE A 58 2.00 -8.38 10.74
C ILE A 58 2.51 -7.69 12.00
N HIS A 59 2.81 -8.43 13.05
CA HIS A 59 3.55 -7.91 14.19
C HIS A 59 5.06 -8.03 13.90
N LEU A 60 5.74 -6.88 13.83
CA LEU A 60 7.09 -6.81 13.27
C LEU A 60 8.13 -7.54 14.12
N GLU A 61 7.99 -7.48 15.44
CA GLU A 61 8.97 -8.00 16.40
C GLU A 61 8.85 -9.54 16.57
N THR A 62 7.63 -10.09 16.56
CA THR A 62 7.43 -11.55 16.71
C THR A 62 7.29 -12.27 15.38
N GLY A 63 7.03 -11.55 14.28
CA GLY A 63 6.75 -12.14 12.97
C GLY A 63 5.39 -12.83 12.89
N ARG A 64 4.54 -12.75 13.93
CA ARG A 64 3.16 -13.27 13.85
C ARG A 64 2.36 -12.49 12.82
N GLU A 65 1.66 -13.21 11.97
CA GLU A 65 0.89 -12.63 10.88
C GLU A 65 -0.50 -13.27 10.75
N LEU A 66 -1.44 -12.49 10.23
CA LEU A 66 -2.81 -12.92 9.98
C LEU A 66 -3.32 -12.24 8.70
N PHE A 67 -4.00 -13.02 7.85
CA PHE A 67 -4.56 -12.52 6.61
C PHE A 67 -6.00 -13.01 6.44
N VAL A 68 -6.92 -12.06 6.20
CA VAL A 68 -8.30 -12.37 5.79
C VAL A 68 -8.48 -11.87 4.36
N ASN A 69 -8.89 -12.72 3.44
CA ASN A 69 -8.90 -12.46 2.00
C ASN A 69 -7.53 -11.94 1.50
N GLY A 70 -6.45 -12.44 2.10
CA GLY A 70 -5.10 -11.89 2.02
C GLY A 70 -4.51 -11.82 0.62
N VAL A 71 -4.92 -12.72 -0.29
CA VAL A 71 -4.45 -12.80 -1.69
C VAL A 71 -5.47 -12.23 -2.70
N GLU A 72 -6.62 -11.78 -2.23
CA GLU A 72 -7.63 -11.15 -3.09
C GLU A 72 -7.20 -9.73 -3.45
N PRO A 73 -7.29 -9.30 -4.71
CA PRO A 73 -6.98 -7.93 -5.11
C PRO A 73 -8.13 -6.99 -4.76
N PHE A 74 -7.75 -5.85 -4.19
CA PHE A 74 -8.64 -4.74 -3.86
C PHE A 74 -8.17 -3.48 -4.58
N PRO A 75 -9.08 -2.64 -5.12
CA PRO A 75 -8.73 -1.33 -5.60
C PRO A 75 -8.05 -0.52 -4.50
N MET A 76 -6.82 -0.06 -4.75
CA MET A 76 -6.04 0.66 -3.73
C MET A 76 -6.62 2.04 -3.41
N ALA A 77 -7.30 2.68 -4.37
CA ALA A 77 -7.55 4.10 -4.26
C ALA A 77 -6.24 4.83 -3.85
N SER A 78 -6.31 5.84 -2.99
CA SER A 78 -5.12 6.61 -2.63
C SER A 78 -4.07 5.87 -1.79
N THR A 79 -4.29 4.61 -1.37
CA THR A 79 -3.21 3.85 -0.72
C THR A 79 -2.07 3.51 -1.70
N PHE A 80 -2.30 3.58 -3.02
CA PHE A 80 -1.26 3.41 -4.05
C PHE A 80 -0.16 4.49 -3.99
N LYS A 81 -0.39 5.59 -3.26
CA LYS A 81 0.58 6.66 -3.01
C LYS A 81 1.77 6.20 -2.16
N VAL A 82 1.59 5.13 -1.36
CA VAL A 82 2.68 4.53 -0.57
C VAL A 82 3.77 3.92 -1.47
N PRO A 83 3.49 3.00 -2.39
CA PRO A 83 4.53 2.50 -3.30
C PRO A 83 5.11 3.59 -4.24
N ILE A 84 4.32 4.61 -4.62
CA ILE A 84 4.84 5.75 -5.38
C ILE A 84 5.89 6.52 -4.56
N ALA A 85 5.61 6.78 -3.27
CA ALA A 85 6.55 7.45 -2.38
C ALA A 85 7.84 6.64 -2.19
N VAL A 86 7.75 5.31 -2.10
CA VAL A 86 8.93 4.44 -2.01
C VAL A 86 9.81 4.57 -3.24
N GLU A 87 9.24 4.54 -4.45
CA GLU A 87 10.04 4.72 -5.68
C GLU A 87 10.62 6.12 -5.78
N LEU A 88 9.83 7.17 -5.51
CA LEU A 88 10.34 8.54 -5.49
C LEU A 88 11.55 8.67 -4.55
N LEU A 89 11.40 8.23 -3.31
CA LEU A 89 12.45 8.33 -2.29
C LEU A 89 13.68 7.45 -2.61
N THR A 90 13.50 6.34 -3.32
CA THR A 90 14.62 5.57 -3.86
C THR A 90 15.40 6.37 -4.89
N ARG A 91 14.72 7.09 -5.78
CA ARG A 91 15.38 7.97 -6.76
C ARG A 91 16.08 9.16 -6.09
N VAL A 92 15.51 9.66 -5.01
CA VAL A 92 16.18 10.70 -4.19
C VAL A 92 17.44 10.13 -3.54
N GLN A 93 17.37 8.94 -2.98
CA GLN A 93 18.52 8.27 -2.36
C GLN A 93 19.65 7.98 -3.37
N SER A 94 19.32 7.66 -4.61
CA SER A 94 20.30 7.45 -5.68
C SER A 94 20.84 8.75 -6.32
N GLY A 95 20.32 9.92 -5.90
CA GLY A 95 20.69 11.22 -6.49
C GLY A 95 20.06 11.51 -7.87
N THR A 96 19.19 10.63 -8.37
CA THR A 96 18.51 10.81 -9.66
C THR A 96 17.43 11.91 -9.58
N VAL A 97 16.84 12.11 -8.41
CA VAL A 97 15.84 13.15 -8.12
C VAL A 97 16.31 13.97 -6.92
N ARG A 98 16.05 15.26 -6.94
CA ARG A 98 16.29 16.16 -5.80
C ARG A 98 14.97 16.62 -5.22
N LEU A 99 14.84 16.58 -3.90
CA LEU A 99 13.63 17.03 -3.20
C LEU A 99 13.39 18.54 -3.32
N ASP A 100 14.42 19.32 -3.48
CA ASP A 100 14.36 20.78 -3.66
C ASP A 100 14.11 21.21 -5.11
N SER A 101 14.04 20.30 -6.07
CA SER A 101 13.68 20.61 -7.44
C SER A 101 12.27 21.20 -7.51
N MET A 102 12.16 22.36 -8.20
CA MET A 102 10.89 23.06 -8.32
C MET A 102 10.13 22.59 -9.57
N ILE A 103 8.83 22.34 -9.40
CA ILE A 103 7.91 21.95 -10.46
C ILE A 103 6.80 22.99 -10.53
N THR A 104 6.61 23.56 -11.73
CA THR A 104 5.52 24.50 -11.97
C THR A 104 4.22 23.74 -12.25
N VAL A 105 3.19 24.04 -11.48
CA VAL A 105 1.85 23.49 -11.68
C VAL A 105 1.23 24.08 -12.94
N ARG A 106 0.81 23.24 -13.85
CA ARG A 106 0.16 23.60 -15.10
C ARG A 106 -1.35 23.35 -15.02
N PRO A 107 -2.18 23.98 -15.84
CA PRO A 107 -3.63 23.72 -15.85
C PRO A 107 -4.00 22.24 -16.04
N ASN A 108 -3.19 21.50 -16.84
CA ASN A 108 -3.42 20.08 -17.06
C ASN A 108 -2.85 19.15 -15.97
N ASP A 109 -2.18 19.70 -14.97
CA ASP A 109 -1.78 18.97 -13.75
C ASP A 109 -2.87 19.04 -12.66
N LEU A 110 -3.93 19.84 -12.84
CA LEU A 110 -5.02 19.98 -11.88
C LEU A 110 -6.07 18.90 -12.11
N HIS A 111 -6.23 18.01 -11.12
CA HIS A 111 -7.06 16.82 -11.23
C HIS A 111 -8.24 16.86 -10.24
N PRO A 112 -9.37 16.16 -10.55
CA PRO A 112 -10.52 16.11 -9.66
C PRO A 112 -10.24 15.26 -8.40
N GLY A 113 -11.08 15.45 -7.40
CA GLY A 113 -11.09 14.69 -6.15
C GLY A 113 -10.35 15.39 -5.02
N SER A 114 -9.62 14.62 -4.19
CA SER A 114 -8.99 15.15 -2.97
C SER A 114 -7.77 16.00 -3.25
N GLY A 115 -7.56 16.99 -2.37
CA GLY A 115 -6.37 17.83 -2.34
C GLY A 115 -6.68 19.32 -2.40
N THR A 116 -5.65 20.12 -2.17
CA THR A 116 -5.74 21.59 -2.10
C THR A 116 -5.24 22.28 -3.36
N LEU A 117 -4.40 21.64 -4.17
CA LEU A 117 -3.86 22.27 -5.40
C LEU A 117 -4.98 22.73 -6.33
N THR A 118 -5.95 21.86 -6.56
CA THR A 118 -7.10 22.17 -7.41
C THR A 118 -8.02 23.25 -6.83
N ALA A 119 -8.14 23.32 -5.49
CA ALA A 119 -9.06 24.25 -4.84
C ALA A 119 -8.44 25.62 -4.58
N LEU A 120 -7.12 25.68 -4.29
CA LEU A 120 -6.45 26.89 -3.81
C LEU A 120 -5.40 27.46 -4.79
N PHE A 121 -4.88 26.64 -5.69
CA PHE A 121 -3.77 26.99 -6.59
C PHE A 121 -4.11 26.73 -8.05
N ASN A 122 -5.33 27.12 -8.45
CA ASN A 122 -5.85 26.90 -9.80
C ASN A 122 -5.44 28.01 -10.79
N ASP A 123 -4.75 29.06 -10.32
CA ASP A 123 -4.17 30.07 -11.19
C ASP A 123 -2.76 29.66 -11.66
N PRO A 124 -2.35 30.02 -12.88
CA PRO A 124 -1.04 29.67 -13.41
C PRO A 124 0.11 30.25 -12.60
N GLY A 125 1.24 29.55 -12.56
CA GLY A 125 2.52 30.06 -12.06
C GLY A 125 2.91 29.65 -10.66
N VAL A 126 2.13 28.83 -9.95
CA VAL A 126 2.57 28.23 -8.69
C VAL A 126 3.63 27.17 -8.97
N SER A 127 4.77 27.27 -8.26
CA SER A 127 5.81 26.26 -8.31
C SER A 127 6.04 25.69 -6.92
N LEU A 128 6.11 24.36 -6.83
CA LEU A 128 6.31 23.62 -5.61
C LEU A 128 7.52 22.71 -5.72
N SER A 129 8.24 22.51 -4.62
CA SER A 129 9.33 21.54 -4.59
C SER A 129 8.77 20.11 -4.64
N VAL A 130 9.58 19.17 -5.11
CA VAL A 130 9.25 17.73 -5.06
C VAL A 130 8.91 17.29 -3.63
N HIS A 131 9.58 17.87 -2.61
CA HIS A 131 9.29 17.65 -1.21
C HIS A 131 7.85 18.06 -0.84
N ASN A 132 7.45 19.29 -1.22
CA ASN A 132 6.10 19.76 -0.94
C ASN A 132 5.03 18.94 -1.65
N LEU A 133 5.31 18.50 -2.90
CA LEU A 133 4.40 17.61 -3.62
C LEU A 133 4.28 16.24 -2.96
N LEU A 134 5.38 15.68 -2.44
CA LEU A 134 5.36 14.42 -1.68
C LEU A 134 4.53 14.57 -0.40
N GLU A 135 4.68 15.67 0.34
CA GLU A 135 3.87 15.94 1.53
C GLU A 135 2.38 16.10 1.19
N LEU A 136 2.02 16.91 0.20
CA LEU A 136 0.63 17.07 -0.24
C LEU A 136 0.01 15.72 -0.65
N MET A 137 0.78 14.89 -1.36
CA MET A 137 0.35 13.55 -1.77
C MET A 137 0.01 12.65 -0.56
N LEU A 138 0.81 12.68 0.49
CA LEU A 138 0.68 11.74 1.62
C LEU A 138 -0.17 12.33 2.76
N LEU A 139 -0.01 13.60 3.12
CA LEU A 139 -0.71 14.22 4.26
C LEU A 139 -2.21 14.37 3.99
N ILE A 140 -2.56 15.02 2.90
CA ILE A 140 -3.94 15.35 2.54
C ILE A 140 -4.46 14.59 1.33
N SER A 141 -3.64 13.67 0.82
CA SER A 141 -4.01 12.84 -0.33
C SER A 141 -4.29 13.62 -1.62
N ASP A 142 -3.57 14.73 -1.89
CA ASP A 142 -3.74 15.56 -3.08
C ASP A 142 -3.51 14.76 -4.37
N ASN A 143 -4.49 14.78 -5.27
CA ASN A 143 -4.46 14.00 -6.50
C ASN A 143 -3.57 14.63 -7.58
N SER A 144 -3.57 15.97 -7.67
CA SER A 144 -2.71 16.70 -8.58
C SER A 144 -1.23 16.51 -8.21
N ALA A 145 -0.89 16.69 -6.93
CA ALA A 145 0.44 16.40 -6.43
C ALA A 145 0.84 14.93 -6.68
N THR A 146 -0.12 14.00 -6.57
CA THR A 146 0.14 12.58 -6.81
C THR A 146 0.62 12.31 -8.23
N ASP A 147 -0.07 12.84 -9.23
CA ASP A 147 0.28 12.57 -10.63
C ASP A 147 1.58 13.28 -11.03
N MET A 148 1.86 14.45 -10.45
CA MET A 148 3.15 15.13 -10.60
C MET A 148 4.28 14.31 -9.96
N VAL A 149 4.10 13.78 -8.74
CA VAL A 149 5.06 12.89 -8.07
C VAL A 149 5.23 11.59 -8.85
N LEU A 150 4.16 10.99 -9.36
CA LEU A 150 4.21 9.77 -10.16
C LEU A 150 5.06 9.96 -11.43
N LYS A 151 4.93 11.10 -12.12
CA LYS A 151 5.78 11.45 -13.27
C LYS A 151 7.27 11.51 -12.87
N VAL A 152 7.59 12.18 -11.76
CA VAL A 152 8.96 12.28 -11.23
C VAL A 152 9.50 10.91 -10.80
N ALA A 153 8.66 10.07 -10.25
CA ALA A 153 8.97 8.69 -9.88
C ALA A 153 9.16 7.75 -11.10
N GLY A 154 8.91 8.22 -12.32
CA GLY A 154 9.06 7.42 -13.56
C GLY A 154 7.84 6.61 -13.94
N ASN A 155 6.67 7.03 -13.49
CA ASN A 155 5.36 6.43 -13.74
C ASN A 155 5.20 4.99 -13.19
N GLY A 156 4.05 4.39 -13.44
CA GLY A 156 3.69 3.05 -12.96
C GLY A 156 4.74 1.98 -13.22
N PRO A 157 5.32 1.86 -14.43
CA PRO A 157 6.36 0.88 -14.71
C PRO A 157 7.56 0.93 -13.76
N ALA A 158 8.03 2.13 -13.37
CA ALA A 158 9.15 2.29 -12.44
C ALA A 158 8.73 1.85 -11.01
N VAL A 159 7.54 2.24 -10.57
CA VAL A 159 6.99 1.79 -9.27
C VAL A 159 6.86 0.27 -9.21
N ASN A 160 6.32 -0.35 -10.26
CA ASN A 160 6.17 -1.81 -10.35
C ASN A 160 7.52 -2.53 -10.41
N ALA A 161 8.51 -1.97 -11.10
CA ALA A 161 9.89 -2.48 -11.08
C ALA A 161 10.50 -2.44 -9.68
N ARG A 162 10.26 -1.35 -8.92
CA ARG A 162 10.69 -1.21 -7.54
C ARG A 162 10.04 -2.26 -6.64
N LEU A 163 8.72 -2.44 -6.73
CA LEU A 163 8.00 -3.47 -5.98
C LEU A 163 8.57 -4.88 -6.26
N SER A 164 8.85 -5.17 -7.52
CA SER A 164 9.47 -6.45 -7.92
C SER A 164 10.88 -6.61 -7.34
N ALA A 165 11.71 -5.56 -7.36
CA ALA A 165 13.06 -5.57 -6.77
C ALA A 165 13.03 -5.77 -5.25
N LEU A 166 11.98 -5.30 -4.58
CA LEU A 166 11.72 -5.55 -3.16
C LEU A 166 11.10 -6.91 -2.88
N GLY A 167 10.83 -7.73 -3.89
CA GLY A 167 10.15 -9.02 -3.74
C GLY A 167 8.67 -8.90 -3.34
N ILE A 168 8.05 -7.73 -3.51
CA ILE A 168 6.64 -7.51 -3.21
C ILE A 168 5.79 -8.02 -4.37
N LYS A 169 4.81 -8.87 -4.05
CA LYS A 169 3.82 -9.39 -4.99
C LYS A 169 2.43 -8.87 -4.62
N GLY A 170 1.52 -8.91 -5.59
CA GLY A 170 0.12 -8.57 -5.36
C GLY A 170 -0.17 -7.07 -5.26
N ILE A 171 0.74 -6.20 -5.70
CA ILE A 171 0.52 -4.76 -5.86
C ILE A 171 0.87 -4.38 -7.29
N SER A 172 0.02 -3.55 -7.91
CA SER A 172 0.27 -2.97 -9.23
C SER A 172 -0.16 -1.51 -9.26
N VAL A 173 0.70 -0.63 -9.78
CA VAL A 173 0.44 0.79 -10.03
C VAL A 173 0.52 1.01 -11.52
N ASP A 174 -0.60 1.35 -12.15
CA ASP A 174 -0.73 1.29 -13.62
C ASP A 174 -1.13 2.63 -14.24
N ARG A 175 -1.97 3.42 -13.55
CA ARG A 175 -2.58 4.64 -14.08
C ARG A 175 -2.30 5.87 -13.23
N PRO A 176 -2.22 7.06 -13.85
CA PRO A 176 -2.38 8.32 -13.11
C PRO A 176 -3.75 8.41 -12.45
N THR A 177 -3.83 9.21 -11.38
CA THR A 177 -5.06 9.40 -10.59
C THR A 177 -6.26 9.83 -11.44
N ILE A 178 -6.04 10.70 -12.42
CA ILE A 178 -7.12 11.18 -13.30
C ILE A 178 -7.76 10.04 -14.09
N HIS A 179 -6.98 9.11 -14.61
CA HIS A 179 -7.50 7.93 -15.33
C HIS A 179 -8.19 6.94 -14.38
N LEU A 180 -7.63 6.75 -13.17
CA LEU A 180 -8.25 5.91 -12.15
C LEU A 180 -9.63 6.43 -11.77
N ILE A 181 -9.77 7.74 -11.54
CA ILE A 181 -11.05 8.37 -11.21
C ILE A 181 -11.99 8.29 -12.41
N ALA A 182 -11.52 8.59 -13.62
CA ALA A 182 -12.33 8.52 -14.83
C ALA A 182 -12.95 7.13 -15.03
N ASP A 183 -12.14 6.08 -14.91
CA ASP A 183 -12.62 4.70 -15.02
C ASP A 183 -13.64 4.35 -13.93
N ALA A 184 -13.41 4.80 -12.68
CA ALA A 184 -14.32 4.55 -11.55
C ALA A 184 -15.69 5.22 -11.71
N VAL A 185 -15.75 6.41 -12.33
CA VAL A 185 -17.00 7.17 -12.51
C VAL A 185 -17.60 7.04 -13.91
N GLY A 186 -16.96 6.28 -14.81
CA GLY A 186 -17.46 5.99 -16.14
C GLY A 186 -17.17 7.05 -17.21
N VAL A 187 -16.26 7.99 -16.94
CA VAL A 187 -15.78 8.96 -17.93
C VAL A 187 -14.89 8.23 -18.93
N LYS A 188 -15.20 8.40 -20.21
CA LYS A 188 -14.44 7.85 -21.34
C LYS A 188 -13.79 8.98 -22.13
N ASN A 189 -12.72 8.62 -22.85
CA ASN A 189 -12.08 9.49 -23.84
C ASN A 189 -11.63 10.84 -23.24
N LEU A 190 -10.81 10.80 -22.20
CA LEU A 190 -10.19 12.00 -21.60
C LEU A 190 -9.38 12.82 -22.62
N GLY A 191 -9.02 12.23 -23.78
CA GLY A 191 -8.17 12.88 -24.76
C GLY A 191 -6.68 12.93 -24.31
N PRO A 192 -5.86 13.64 -25.08
CA PRO A 192 -4.45 13.81 -24.77
C PRO A 192 -4.25 14.66 -23.50
N GLU A 193 -3.16 14.42 -22.77
CA GLU A 193 -2.82 15.09 -21.52
C GLU A 193 -2.81 16.63 -21.65
N SER A 194 -2.38 17.15 -22.80
CA SER A 194 -2.34 18.59 -23.05
C SER A 194 -3.72 19.27 -23.01
N GLY A 195 -4.79 18.51 -23.17
CA GLY A 195 -6.17 19.00 -23.10
C GLY A 195 -6.88 18.76 -21.76
N TRP A 196 -6.20 18.16 -20.79
CA TRP A 196 -6.81 17.88 -19.49
C TRP A 196 -7.04 19.17 -18.73
N SER A 197 -8.22 19.28 -18.15
CA SER A 197 -8.58 20.33 -17.20
C SER A 197 -9.78 19.87 -16.38
N LEU A 198 -10.00 20.50 -15.23
CA LEU A 198 -11.19 20.24 -14.41
C LEU A 198 -12.48 20.47 -15.18
N ALA A 199 -12.56 21.57 -15.94
CA ALA A 199 -13.75 21.91 -16.73
C ALA A 199 -14.02 20.85 -17.82
N ALA A 200 -12.99 20.35 -18.49
CA ALA A 200 -13.10 19.27 -19.47
C ALA A 200 -13.58 17.97 -18.81
N PHE A 201 -12.97 17.60 -17.67
CA PHE A 201 -13.38 16.42 -16.91
C PHE A 201 -14.83 16.50 -16.45
N ASP A 202 -15.24 17.64 -15.85
CA ASP A 202 -16.61 17.84 -15.37
C ASP A 202 -17.63 17.83 -16.51
N SER A 203 -17.25 18.34 -17.67
CA SER A 203 -18.11 18.28 -18.86
C SER A 203 -18.35 16.84 -19.32
N LEU A 204 -17.28 16.03 -19.38
CA LEU A 204 -17.39 14.60 -19.72
C LEU A 204 -18.19 13.84 -18.64
N ARG A 205 -17.97 14.13 -17.37
CA ARG A 205 -18.67 13.48 -16.25
C ARG A 205 -20.18 13.73 -16.28
N ARG A 206 -20.60 14.94 -16.63
CA ARG A 206 -22.04 15.28 -16.76
C ARG A 206 -22.74 14.50 -17.86
N MET A 207 -22.02 14.00 -18.86
CA MET A 207 -22.59 13.19 -19.94
C MET A 207 -22.76 11.72 -19.57
N VAL A 208 -22.16 11.25 -18.45
CA VAL A 208 -22.25 9.86 -18.01
C VAL A 208 -23.61 9.61 -17.37
N THR A 209 -24.40 8.73 -17.97
CA THR A 209 -25.72 8.34 -17.46
C THR A 209 -25.62 7.46 -16.21
N PRO A 210 -26.65 7.39 -15.35
CA PRO A 210 -26.67 6.51 -14.18
C PRO A 210 -26.37 5.04 -14.50
N GLY A 211 -26.89 4.54 -15.63
CA GLY A 211 -26.60 3.17 -16.09
C GLY A 211 -25.12 2.96 -16.46
N GLN A 212 -24.49 3.94 -17.11
CA GLN A 212 -23.07 3.91 -17.42
C GLN A 212 -22.22 4.01 -16.15
N GLN A 213 -22.62 4.82 -15.15
CA GLN A 213 -21.92 4.88 -13.87
C GLN A 213 -21.97 3.55 -13.12
N LEU A 214 -23.14 2.88 -13.10
CA LEU A 214 -23.28 1.57 -12.48
C LEU A 214 -22.42 0.52 -13.19
N ALA A 215 -22.43 0.48 -14.49
CA ALA A 215 -21.61 -0.44 -15.29
C ALA A 215 -20.10 -0.19 -15.08
N ALA A 216 -19.69 1.08 -15.06
CA ALA A 216 -18.30 1.46 -14.78
C ALA A 216 -17.85 1.04 -13.38
N ARG A 217 -18.67 1.25 -12.36
CA ARG A 217 -18.42 0.82 -10.99
C ARG A 217 -18.23 -0.70 -10.90
N GLN A 218 -19.10 -1.48 -11.56
CA GLN A 218 -18.99 -2.96 -11.57
C GLN A 218 -17.71 -3.41 -12.29
N ALA A 219 -17.40 -2.81 -13.44
CA ALA A 219 -16.17 -3.10 -14.18
C ALA A 219 -14.93 -2.74 -13.37
N PHE A 220 -14.95 -1.62 -12.63
CA PHE A 220 -13.86 -1.16 -11.80
C PHE A 220 -13.52 -2.13 -10.67
N TYR A 221 -14.50 -2.77 -10.06
CA TYR A 221 -14.25 -3.78 -9.02
C TYR A 221 -13.54 -5.03 -9.55
N GLN A 222 -13.68 -5.34 -10.83
CA GLN A 222 -13.02 -6.48 -11.48
C GLN A 222 -11.69 -6.10 -12.15
N ASP A 223 -11.38 -4.81 -12.25
CA ASP A 223 -10.14 -4.32 -12.83
C ASP A 223 -8.95 -4.67 -11.93
N ARG A 224 -7.93 -5.27 -12.52
CA ARG A 224 -6.71 -5.66 -11.80
C ARG A 224 -5.69 -4.53 -11.71
N ARG A 225 -5.87 -3.45 -12.47
CA ARG A 225 -4.99 -2.28 -12.44
C ARG A 225 -5.18 -1.51 -11.13
N ASP A 226 -4.09 -0.96 -10.62
CA ASP A 226 -4.05 -0.17 -9.37
C ASP A 226 -4.69 -0.90 -8.19
N THR A 227 -4.40 -2.20 -8.07
CA THR A 227 -4.87 -3.05 -6.97
C THR A 227 -3.74 -3.46 -6.04
N ALA A 228 -4.09 -3.75 -4.81
CA ALA A 228 -3.24 -4.45 -3.86
C ALA A 228 -3.95 -5.64 -3.25
N THR A 229 -3.20 -6.70 -2.97
CA THR A 229 -3.64 -7.70 -2.02
C THR A 229 -3.32 -7.22 -0.59
N PRO A 230 -4.15 -7.54 0.41
CA PRO A 230 -3.86 -7.21 1.81
C PRO A 230 -2.49 -7.71 2.27
N GLU A 231 -2.11 -8.93 1.88
CA GLU A 231 -0.79 -9.49 2.16
C GLU A 231 0.33 -8.67 1.51
N GLY A 232 0.20 -8.34 0.22
CA GLY A 232 1.21 -7.57 -0.51
C GLY A 232 1.47 -6.20 0.12
N MET A 233 0.39 -5.48 0.50
CA MET A 233 0.50 -4.19 1.15
C MET A 233 1.09 -4.30 2.55
N ALA A 234 0.68 -5.28 3.35
CA ALA A 234 1.24 -5.49 4.68
C ALA A 234 2.74 -5.83 4.61
N ARG A 235 3.18 -6.64 3.65
CA ARG A 235 4.60 -6.94 3.44
C ARG A 235 5.40 -5.72 2.98
N LEU A 236 4.83 -4.86 2.12
CA LEU A 236 5.47 -3.59 1.74
C LEU A 236 5.68 -2.69 2.96
N LEU A 237 4.64 -2.49 3.77
CA LEU A 237 4.72 -1.69 4.99
C LEU A 237 5.71 -2.28 6.00
N ALA A 238 5.76 -3.60 6.14
CA ALA A 238 6.74 -4.26 7.00
C ALA A 238 8.18 -3.99 6.54
N LYS A 239 8.45 -4.03 5.23
CA LYS A 239 9.77 -3.67 4.68
C LYS A 239 10.11 -2.19 4.90
N ILE A 240 9.15 -1.29 4.73
CA ILE A 240 9.33 0.14 5.05
C ILE A 240 9.70 0.29 6.54
N ALA A 241 8.92 -0.31 7.44
CA ALA A 241 9.12 -0.18 8.88
C ALA A 241 10.45 -0.76 9.39
N ARG A 242 10.99 -1.78 8.70
CA ARG A 242 12.28 -2.41 9.00
C ARG A 242 13.48 -1.72 8.33
N GLY A 243 13.24 -0.70 7.50
CA GLY A 243 14.30 -0.06 6.71
C GLY A 243 14.83 -0.92 5.55
N GLU A 244 14.07 -1.91 5.13
CA GLU A 244 14.43 -2.82 4.02
C GLU A 244 14.01 -2.27 2.65
N ALA A 245 13.12 -1.30 2.61
CA ALA A 245 12.64 -0.66 1.37
C ALA A 245 13.46 0.57 0.98
N LEU A 246 13.98 1.29 1.96
CA LEU A 246 14.71 2.55 1.83
C LEU A 246 15.85 2.61 2.85
N GLY A 247 16.88 3.44 2.59
CA GLY A 247 17.91 3.72 3.59
C GLY A 247 17.35 4.49 4.80
N PRO A 248 18.12 4.57 5.90
CA PRO A 248 17.62 5.06 7.19
C PRO A 248 16.98 6.46 7.12
N GLU A 249 17.63 7.41 6.46
CA GLU A 249 17.15 8.79 6.32
C GLU A 249 15.80 8.87 5.60
N ARG A 250 15.68 8.15 4.45
CA ARG A 250 14.46 8.18 3.64
C ARG A 250 13.35 7.36 4.28
N THR A 251 13.67 6.29 5.01
CA THR A 251 12.72 5.56 5.85
C THR A 251 12.14 6.46 6.92
N ALA A 252 12.99 7.18 7.67
CA ALA A 252 12.54 8.11 8.71
C ALA A 252 11.65 9.21 8.12
N GLN A 253 12.03 9.79 6.99
CA GLN A 253 11.26 10.81 6.29
C GLN A 253 9.87 10.29 5.89
N LEU A 254 9.77 9.11 5.26
CA LEU A 254 8.49 8.53 4.85
C LEU A 254 7.59 8.26 6.04
N LEU A 255 8.15 7.66 7.10
CA LEU A 255 7.41 7.32 8.33
C LEU A 255 6.94 8.57 9.07
N ASP A 256 7.72 9.67 9.06
CA ASP A 256 7.32 10.95 9.64
C ASP A 256 6.13 11.55 8.87
N ILE A 257 6.19 11.59 7.56
CA ILE A 257 5.08 12.11 6.74
C ILE A 257 3.82 11.27 6.98
N MET A 258 3.94 9.92 7.00
CA MET A 258 2.80 9.03 7.28
C MET A 258 2.23 9.20 8.69
N LEU A 259 3.05 9.58 9.70
CA LEU A 259 2.59 9.87 11.06
C LEU A 259 1.71 11.13 11.09
N ARG A 260 2.06 12.13 10.30
CA ARG A 260 1.33 13.41 10.20
C ARG A 260 0.14 13.35 9.23
N CYS A 261 -0.24 12.18 8.69
CA CYS A 261 -1.38 12.04 7.79
C CYS A 261 -2.67 12.58 8.45
N GLU A 262 -3.33 13.52 7.77
CA GLU A 262 -4.51 14.23 8.27
C GLU A 262 -5.83 13.55 7.90
N THR A 263 -5.80 12.60 6.96
CA THR A 263 -7.03 11.92 6.50
C THR A 263 -7.35 10.69 7.33
N GLY A 264 -8.64 10.29 7.41
CA GLY A 264 -9.08 9.04 8.01
C GLY A 264 -9.01 8.97 9.53
N ALA A 265 -9.33 10.08 10.20
CA ALA A 265 -9.40 10.13 11.67
C ALA A 265 -10.28 9.03 12.29
N MET A 266 -11.30 8.56 11.56
CA MET A 266 -12.24 7.53 12.00
C MET A 266 -11.89 6.12 11.49
N ARG A 267 -10.72 5.93 10.85
CA ARG A 267 -10.26 4.63 10.33
C ARG A 267 -9.30 3.96 11.31
N LEU A 268 -8.06 3.63 10.91
CA LEU A 268 -7.11 2.94 11.80
C LEU A 268 -6.97 3.63 13.17
N LYS A 269 -7.01 4.98 13.19
CA LYS A 269 -6.92 5.78 14.43
C LYS A 269 -8.21 5.77 15.26
N GLY A 270 -9.37 5.54 14.65
CA GLY A 270 -10.68 5.94 15.17
C GLY A 270 -11.07 5.36 16.54
N LEU A 271 -10.55 4.21 16.91
CA LEU A 271 -10.81 3.56 18.20
C LEU A 271 -9.54 3.26 19.00
N LEU A 272 -8.39 3.74 18.56
CA LEU A 272 -7.15 3.63 19.32
C LEU A 272 -7.05 4.78 20.33
N PRO A 273 -6.31 4.61 21.44
CA PRO A 273 -5.99 5.71 22.34
C PRO A 273 -5.32 6.85 21.56
N PRO A 274 -5.64 8.12 21.86
CA PRO A 274 -5.16 9.27 21.07
C PRO A 274 -3.63 9.41 21.03
N GLU A 275 -2.94 8.92 22.04
CA GLU A 275 -1.49 8.94 22.18
C GLU A 275 -0.78 7.86 21.34
N VAL A 276 -1.49 6.88 20.81
CA VAL A 276 -0.90 5.80 20.00
C VAL A 276 -0.45 6.33 18.65
N PRO A 277 0.85 6.28 18.32
CA PRO A 277 1.32 6.71 17.03
C PRO A 277 0.85 5.77 15.91
N VAL A 278 0.19 6.32 14.90
CA VAL A 278 -0.26 5.59 13.72
C VAL A 278 0.30 6.25 12.47
N ARG A 279 1.20 5.56 11.79
CA ARG A 279 1.75 5.99 10.49
C ARG A 279 0.93 5.35 9.39
N HIS A 280 0.15 6.12 8.67
CA HIS A 280 -0.83 5.52 7.77
C HIS A 280 -1.09 6.31 6.48
N LYS A 281 -1.78 5.67 5.55
CA LYS A 281 -2.32 6.29 4.33
C LYS A 281 -3.69 5.72 4.02
N THR A 282 -4.66 6.62 3.85
CA THR A 282 -6.02 6.27 3.46
C THR A 282 -6.21 6.18 1.96
N GLY A 283 -7.25 5.47 1.53
CA GLY A 283 -7.75 5.45 0.17
C GLY A 283 -9.26 5.41 0.12
N SER A 284 -9.88 6.23 -0.73
CA SER A 284 -11.33 6.27 -0.89
C SER A 284 -11.73 6.50 -2.33
N LEU A 285 -12.79 5.84 -2.74
CA LEU A 285 -13.57 6.15 -3.93
C LEU A 285 -15.05 6.11 -3.56
N GLY A 286 -15.81 7.12 -4.00
CA GLY A 286 -17.23 7.24 -3.69
C GLY A 286 -18.14 6.14 -4.26
N ILE A 287 -17.55 4.99 -4.59
CA ILE A 287 -18.19 3.81 -5.15
C ILE A 287 -18.15 2.62 -4.19
N GLY A 288 -18.08 2.84 -2.88
CA GLY A 288 -18.03 1.76 -1.89
C GLY A 288 -16.63 1.15 -1.73
N VAL A 289 -15.61 1.96 -1.89
CA VAL A 289 -14.20 1.63 -1.64
C VAL A 289 -13.66 2.54 -0.54
N ALA A 290 -13.24 1.95 0.57
CA ALA A 290 -12.58 2.63 1.68
C ALA A 290 -11.44 1.77 2.22
N ASN A 291 -10.25 2.33 2.28
CA ASN A 291 -9.05 1.62 2.70
C ASN A 291 -8.29 2.46 3.72
N ASP A 292 -7.55 1.79 4.60
CA ASP A 292 -6.51 2.41 5.39
C ASP A 292 -5.39 1.40 5.65
N VAL A 293 -4.16 1.82 5.45
CA VAL A 293 -2.98 0.96 5.56
C VAL A 293 -1.89 1.68 6.33
N GLY A 294 -1.30 1.01 7.32
CA GLY A 294 -0.36 1.70 8.19
C GLY A 294 0.36 0.81 9.19
N ILE A 295 1.04 1.47 10.11
CA ILE A 295 1.84 0.90 11.18
C ILE A 295 1.39 1.53 12.50
N ILE A 296 0.91 0.71 13.41
CA ILE A 296 0.50 1.10 14.77
C ILE A 296 1.65 0.77 15.71
N GLU A 297 2.07 1.74 16.52
CA GLU A 297 3.07 1.54 17.54
C GLU A 297 2.39 1.16 18.86
N LEU A 298 2.79 0.02 19.43
CA LEU A 298 2.26 -0.43 20.69
C LEU A 298 3.01 0.23 21.85
N PRO A 299 2.33 0.54 22.99
CA PRO A 299 2.97 1.14 24.14
C PRO A 299 3.97 0.19 24.81
N ASP A 300 4.79 0.75 25.71
CA ASP A 300 5.73 0.03 26.58
C ASP A 300 6.67 -0.93 25.83
N GLY A 301 7.02 -0.60 24.59
CA GLY A 301 7.93 -1.42 23.79
C GLY A 301 7.32 -2.76 23.36
N ALA A 302 5.99 -2.90 23.39
CA ALA A 302 5.31 -4.11 22.96
C ALA A 302 5.45 -4.39 21.44
N GLY A 303 6.01 -3.43 20.69
CA GLY A 303 6.33 -3.60 19.27
C GLY A 303 5.46 -2.77 18.34
N ARG A 304 5.48 -3.13 17.06
CA ARG A 304 4.76 -2.42 16.00
C ARG A 304 3.91 -3.40 15.19
N VAL A 305 2.66 -3.01 14.96
CA VAL A 305 1.72 -3.81 14.19
C VAL A 305 1.46 -3.12 12.84
N VAL A 306 1.82 -3.78 11.75
CA VAL A 306 1.37 -3.41 10.41
C VAL A 306 -0.08 -3.84 10.26
N VAL A 307 -0.94 -2.94 9.79
CA VAL A 307 -2.35 -3.21 9.50
C VAL A 307 -2.70 -2.63 8.13
N ALA A 308 -3.18 -3.49 7.23
CA ALA A 308 -3.69 -3.09 5.92
C ALA A 308 -5.14 -3.55 5.80
N VAL A 309 -6.08 -2.62 5.76
CA VAL A 309 -7.51 -2.91 5.63
C VAL A 309 -8.04 -2.32 4.34
N PHE A 310 -8.66 -3.15 3.54
CA PHE A 310 -9.28 -2.80 2.27
C PHE A 310 -10.76 -3.16 2.30
N VAL A 311 -11.61 -2.25 1.85
CA VAL A 311 -13.05 -2.47 1.65
C VAL A 311 -13.39 -2.19 0.19
N LYS A 312 -14.11 -3.11 -0.45
CA LYS A 312 -14.69 -2.92 -1.78
C LYS A 312 -16.12 -3.43 -1.84
N GLU A 313 -16.85 -3.00 -2.87
CA GLU A 313 -18.23 -3.45 -3.11
C GLU A 313 -19.18 -3.13 -1.94
N SER A 314 -18.83 -2.14 -1.11
CA SER A 314 -19.69 -1.76 0.00
C SER A 314 -20.98 -1.11 -0.49
N THR A 315 -22.09 -1.53 0.11
CA THR A 315 -23.44 -0.95 -0.07
C THR A 315 -23.83 -0.02 1.09
N ARG A 316 -22.97 0.06 2.11
CA ARG A 316 -23.15 0.94 3.27
C ARG A 316 -22.52 2.29 3.04
N ASP A 317 -22.89 3.25 3.84
CA ASP A 317 -22.26 4.58 3.84
C ASP A 317 -20.79 4.51 4.30
N VAL A 318 -20.09 5.63 4.15
CA VAL A 318 -18.68 5.73 4.50
C VAL A 318 -18.44 5.54 6.00
N VAL A 319 -19.39 5.93 6.85
CA VAL A 319 -19.28 5.83 8.31
C VAL A 319 -19.20 4.36 8.73
N GLU A 320 -20.03 3.49 8.16
CA GLU A 320 -19.98 2.04 8.45
C GLU A 320 -18.72 1.37 7.89
N GLN A 321 -18.22 1.85 6.74
CA GLN A 321 -16.94 1.38 6.20
C GLN A 321 -15.78 1.77 7.12
N GLU A 322 -15.73 3.01 7.59
CA GLU A 322 -14.71 3.51 8.53
C GLU A 322 -14.81 2.81 9.89
N ARG A 323 -16.03 2.55 10.37
CA ARG A 323 -16.27 1.81 11.60
C ARG A 323 -15.75 0.38 11.52
N ALA A 324 -15.93 -0.31 10.38
CA ALA A 324 -15.33 -1.64 10.19
C ALA A 324 -13.80 -1.58 10.29
N ILE A 325 -13.17 -0.60 9.62
CA ILE A 325 -11.72 -0.42 9.64
C ILE A 325 -11.22 -0.14 11.06
N SER A 326 -11.87 0.77 11.79
CA SER A 326 -11.43 1.13 13.15
C SER A 326 -11.58 0.00 14.16
N GLN A 327 -12.67 -0.78 14.06
CA GLN A 327 -12.86 -1.94 14.94
C GLN A 327 -11.85 -3.07 14.63
N ILE A 328 -11.52 -3.30 13.37
CA ILE A 328 -10.48 -4.26 12.99
C ILE A 328 -9.11 -3.82 13.52
N ALA A 329 -8.77 -2.53 13.37
CA ALA A 329 -7.52 -1.98 13.90
C ALA A 329 -7.45 -2.10 15.42
N ARG A 330 -8.55 -1.83 16.11
CA ARG A 330 -8.66 -1.98 17.57
C ARG A 330 -8.49 -3.42 18.02
N ALA A 331 -9.14 -4.37 17.35
CA ALA A 331 -9.00 -5.79 17.66
C ALA A 331 -7.55 -6.28 17.47
N ALA A 332 -6.88 -5.84 16.41
CA ALA A 332 -5.46 -6.13 16.20
C ALA A 332 -4.57 -5.52 17.28
N TYR A 333 -4.79 -4.25 17.62
CA TYR A 333 -4.05 -3.54 18.67
C TYR A 333 -4.19 -4.25 20.02
N ASP A 334 -5.41 -4.53 20.47
CA ASP A 334 -5.66 -5.21 21.74
C ASP A 334 -5.03 -6.60 21.78
N TYR A 335 -5.17 -7.35 20.67
CA TYR A 335 -4.58 -8.68 20.61
C TYR A 335 -3.07 -8.67 20.83
N PHE A 336 -2.31 -7.84 20.10
CA PHE A 336 -0.87 -7.83 20.22
C PHE A 336 -0.36 -7.13 21.49
N LEU A 337 -1.15 -6.24 22.08
CA LEU A 337 -0.83 -5.63 23.36
C LEU A 337 -0.91 -6.65 24.51
N PHE A 338 -1.90 -7.53 24.50
CA PHE A 338 -2.17 -8.46 25.61
C PHE A 338 -1.66 -9.89 25.37
N ASN A 339 -1.19 -10.25 24.19
CA ASN A 339 -0.65 -11.57 23.85
C ASN A 339 0.81 -11.46 23.37
N ARG A 340 1.66 -10.97 24.27
CA ARG A 340 3.11 -10.76 24.04
C ARG A 340 3.87 -12.07 23.82
#